data_669bd17623dc62d40b6e773df221961b
#
_entry.id   669bd17623dc62d40b6e773df221961b
#
_cell.length_a   1.000
_cell.length_b   1.000
_cell.length_c   1.000
_cell.angle_alpha   90.00
_cell.angle_beta   90.00
_cell.angle_gamma   90.00
#
_symmetry.space_group_name_H-M   'P 1'
#
loop_
_entity.id
_entity.type
_entity.pdbx_description
1 polymer ?
#
loop_
_entity_poly.entity_id
_entity_poly.type
_entity_poly.pdbx_seq_one_letter_code
_entity_poly.pdbx_strand_id
1 'polypeptide(L)'
;LLRIALRYTRFDSNAHGQGPADMLINPEVWAGNFFNSWTRNANQYEFYPTFQFAPTKWLGRHEFKVGLDVTHRSYAGSTLSHPVQLLRQDGTLAEQISFANNGPLGASATDVEEFIQDRWLVNDQLAIDLGGRLTSETVGRRAAFAPRVGVAYSPGKSKKTVFRAGAGLFYDRVSLLEADFIHNPQRTLIFFDPTGQLIGTPISFTNAYVANGVGPLSSRLRSQPDSSPRSFVSNLEVDRQLWGNAVLRVSYVYSQTRDLFVVNPVQNVFGTAGLLGLFPTGEANYHEFEATLHFQPIRRADLNLSYIWSRARGDLNTISNIFLPFEQPIIRPNVSGILSSDVPNRVVTWGVVHLPWAVTVTPVVDVHTGFPYSNVDVVQSYVGVPNTQRFPTFFSLDAQVYRDFHLPLKFLERGSGHKVRVGLFSINLTNHGNFHDVYNNVTSPLFGEFTGFQRRVDGFILSFAD
;
A
#
# COMPACT_ATOMS: atom_id res chain seq x y z
N LEU A 1 33.72 -10.80 1.33
CA LEU A 1 32.76 -11.43 2.25
C LEU A 1 31.68 -12.14 1.46
N LEU A 2 31.54 -13.44 1.62
CA LEU A 2 30.41 -14.22 1.09
C LEU A 2 29.36 -14.36 2.18
N ARG A 3 28.09 -14.06 1.84
CA ARG A 3 26.92 -14.30 2.68
C ARG A 3 25.92 -15.12 1.87
N ILE A 4 25.43 -16.21 2.44
CA ILE A 4 24.36 -17.04 1.85
C ILE A 4 23.19 -17.04 2.82
N ALA A 5 22.01 -16.71 2.30
CA ALA A 5 20.75 -16.80 3.05
C ALA A 5 19.84 -17.80 2.35
N LEU A 6 19.25 -18.70 3.14
CA LEU A 6 18.16 -19.59 2.77
C LEU A 6 16.96 -19.20 3.63
N ARG A 7 15.82 -18.96 3.00
CA ARG A 7 14.59 -18.62 3.72
C ARG A 7 13.46 -19.50 3.25
N TYR A 8 12.66 -19.92 4.19
CA TYR A 8 11.36 -20.53 3.95
C TYR A 8 10.31 -19.74 4.70
N THR A 9 9.25 -19.37 4.00
CA THR A 9 8.10 -18.70 4.59
C THR A 9 6.84 -19.43 4.19
N ARG A 10 5.98 -19.70 5.16
CA ARG A 10 4.64 -20.21 4.95
C ARG A 10 3.62 -19.24 5.50
N PHE A 11 2.56 -19.01 4.75
CA PHE A 11 1.46 -18.16 5.14
C PHE A 11 0.14 -18.86 4.81
N ASP A 12 -0.63 -19.15 5.83
CA ASP A 12 -1.96 -19.74 5.72
C ASP A 12 -3.00 -18.67 6.08
N SER A 13 -3.98 -18.49 5.20
CA SER A 13 -5.05 -17.52 5.37
C SER A 13 -6.38 -18.14 5.02
N ASN A 14 -7.40 -17.83 5.81
CA ASN A 14 -8.78 -18.17 5.51
C ASN A 14 -9.70 -17.00 5.83
N ALA A 15 -10.79 -16.92 5.12
CA ALA A 15 -11.91 -16.05 5.45
C ALA A 15 -13.21 -16.76 5.09
N HIS A 16 -14.25 -16.47 5.84
CA HIS A 16 -15.58 -17.00 5.60
C HIS A 16 -16.64 -16.06 6.19
N GLY A 17 -17.83 -16.07 5.62
CA GLY A 17 -18.99 -15.41 6.20
C GLY A 17 -19.38 -16.04 7.53
N GLN A 18 -20.06 -15.30 8.39
CA GLN A 18 -20.50 -15.78 9.70
C GLN A 18 -21.76 -16.66 9.64
N GLY A 19 -22.36 -16.80 8.46
CA GLY A 19 -23.58 -17.59 8.27
C GLY A 19 -23.92 -17.77 6.79
N PRO A 20 -25.09 -18.37 6.47
CA PRO A 20 -25.48 -18.68 5.09
C PRO A 20 -26.21 -17.55 4.35
N ALA A 21 -26.53 -16.43 5.03
CA ALA A 21 -27.26 -15.34 4.41
C ALA A 21 -26.41 -14.63 3.35
N ASP A 22 -27.04 -14.18 2.26
CA ASP A 22 -26.40 -13.37 1.22
C ASP A 22 -25.92 -12.03 1.78
N MET A 23 -24.95 -11.44 1.11
CA MET A 23 -24.51 -10.07 1.35
C MET A 23 -25.54 -9.11 0.77
N LEU A 24 -26.00 -8.15 1.58
CA LEU A 24 -26.96 -7.12 1.21
C LEU A 24 -26.27 -5.76 1.23
N ILE A 25 -26.40 -5.01 0.15
CA ILE A 25 -25.89 -3.65 0.03
C ILE A 25 -27.07 -2.73 -0.24
N ASN A 26 -27.42 -1.87 0.72
CA ASN A 26 -28.39 -0.81 0.50
C ASN A 26 -27.70 0.56 0.53
N PRO A 27 -28.38 1.68 0.22
CA PRO A 27 -27.76 3.00 0.18
C PRO A 27 -27.08 3.46 1.47
N GLU A 28 -27.38 2.85 2.61
CA GLU A 28 -26.91 3.29 3.93
C GLU A 28 -25.99 2.27 4.60
N VAL A 29 -26.22 0.97 4.39
CA VAL A 29 -25.50 -0.07 5.12
C VAL A 29 -25.22 -1.30 4.28
N TRP A 30 -24.10 -1.93 4.55
CA TRP A 30 -23.80 -3.27 4.10
C TRP A 30 -24.15 -4.25 5.22
N ALA A 31 -24.99 -5.21 4.91
CA ALA A 31 -25.58 -6.15 5.86
C ALA A 31 -25.44 -7.59 5.37
N GLY A 32 -25.90 -8.55 6.18
CA GLY A 32 -25.77 -9.98 5.89
C GLY A 32 -24.35 -10.47 6.14
N ASN A 33 -23.90 -11.45 5.36
CA ASN A 33 -22.59 -12.05 5.51
C ASN A 33 -21.63 -11.57 4.41
N PHE A 34 -20.34 -11.66 4.68
CA PHE A 34 -19.33 -11.49 3.64
C PHE A 34 -19.53 -12.52 2.52
N PHE A 35 -19.58 -12.07 1.28
CA PHE A 35 -20.01 -12.90 0.13
C PHE A 35 -19.02 -14.00 -0.24
N ASN A 36 -17.75 -13.88 0.13
CA ASN A 36 -16.69 -14.75 -0.32
C ASN A 36 -16.07 -15.54 0.84
N SER A 37 -15.89 -16.82 0.63
CA SER A 37 -15.15 -17.71 1.53
C SER A 37 -13.95 -18.26 0.79
N TRP A 38 -12.76 -18.20 1.40
CA TRP A 38 -11.56 -18.77 0.78
C TRP A 38 -10.63 -19.41 1.80
N THR A 39 -9.82 -20.34 1.30
CA THR A 39 -8.61 -20.82 1.97
C THR A 39 -7.42 -20.58 1.06
N ARG A 40 -6.27 -20.16 1.62
CA ARG A 40 -5.02 -19.95 0.89
C ARG A 40 -3.85 -20.41 1.73
N ASN A 41 -3.07 -21.35 1.18
CA ASN A 41 -1.85 -21.86 1.78
C ASN A 41 -0.70 -21.48 0.84
N ALA A 42 0.10 -20.53 1.25
CA ALA A 42 1.20 -20.00 0.44
C ALA A 42 2.55 -20.42 1.00
N ASN A 43 3.48 -20.75 0.11
CA ASN A 43 4.85 -21.11 0.45
C ASN A 43 5.82 -20.30 -0.41
N GLN A 44 6.92 -19.86 0.20
CA GLN A 44 8.03 -19.21 -0.47
C GLN A 44 9.36 -19.80 -0.03
N TYR A 45 10.18 -20.13 -1.00
CA TYR A 45 11.56 -20.57 -0.84
C TYR A 45 12.47 -19.55 -1.50
N GLU A 46 13.47 -19.06 -0.78
CA GLU A 46 14.41 -18.05 -1.27
C GLU A 46 15.83 -18.51 -1.03
N PHE A 47 16.65 -18.42 -2.08
CA PHE A 47 18.10 -18.60 -2.04
C PHE A 47 18.77 -17.31 -2.46
N TYR A 48 19.50 -16.68 -1.52
CA TYR A 48 20.06 -15.34 -1.69
C TYR A 48 21.55 -15.29 -1.32
N PRO A 49 22.47 -15.70 -2.21
CA PRO A 49 23.91 -15.49 -2.06
C PRO A 49 24.29 -14.06 -2.45
N THR A 50 25.17 -13.45 -1.66
CA THR A 50 25.78 -12.17 -1.97
C THR A 50 27.28 -12.22 -1.73
N PHE A 51 28.04 -11.59 -2.60
CA PHE A 51 29.49 -11.45 -2.47
C PHE A 51 29.87 -9.98 -2.48
N GLN A 52 30.55 -9.55 -1.42
CA GLN A 52 31.15 -8.23 -1.30
C GLN A 52 32.66 -8.35 -1.49
N PHE A 53 33.18 -7.64 -2.47
CA PHE A 53 34.62 -7.57 -2.75
C PHE A 53 35.34 -6.76 -1.68
N ALA A 54 36.65 -6.97 -1.55
CA ALA A 54 37.47 -6.07 -0.75
C ALA A 54 37.47 -4.68 -1.41
N PRO A 55 37.42 -3.61 -0.62
CA PRO A 55 37.45 -2.26 -1.18
C PRO A 55 38.69 -2.05 -2.03
N THR A 56 38.53 -1.52 -3.25
CA THR A 56 39.61 -1.20 -4.19
C THR A 56 39.83 0.31 -4.29
N LYS A 57 41.09 0.75 -4.50
CA LYS A 57 41.43 2.16 -4.66
C LYS A 57 41.75 2.42 -6.13
N TRP A 58 40.83 3.01 -6.86
CA TRP A 58 41.01 3.47 -8.25
C TRP A 58 40.16 4.74 -8.45
N LEU A 59 40.77 5.89 -8.63
CA LEU A 59 40.12 7.19 -8.70
C LEU A 59 39.14 7.43 -7.52
N GLY A 60 39.52 7.00 -6.31
CA GLY A 60 38.68 6.97 -5.12
C GLY A 60 38.66 5.57 -4.49
N ARG A 61 37.66 5.27 -3.70
CA ARG A 61 37.41 3.97 -3.06
C ARG A 61 36.14 3.36 -3.59
N HIS A 62 36.23 2.16 -4.14
CA HIS A 62 35.08 1.39 -4.65
C HIS A 62 34.71 0.23 -3.71
N GLU A 63 33.44 0.02 -3.51
CA GLU A 63 32.88 -1.06 -2.71
C GLU A 63 31.89 -1.86 -3.55
N PHE A 64 32.42 -2.81 -4.32
CA PHE A 64 31.61 -3.66 -5.21
C PHE A 64 30.87 -4.75 -4.44
N LYS A 65 29.60 -4.96 -4.80
CA LYS A 65 28.77 -6.05 -4.33
C LYS A 65 28.00 -6.65 -5.50
N VAL A 66 27.97 -7.98 -5.55
CA VAL A 66 27.15 -8.75 -6.50
C VAL A 66 26.25 -9.71 -5.74
N GLY A 67 25.16 -10.11 -6.32
CA GLY A 67 24.28 -11.11 -5.71
C GLY A 67 23.31 -11.71 -6.70
N LEU A 68 22.77 -12.83 -6.29
CA LEU A 68 21.72 -13.57 -6.94
C LEU A 68 20.56 -13.75 -5.96
N ASP A 69 19.32 -13.66 -6.42
CA ASP A 69 18.12 -14.02 -5.69
C ASP A 69 17.32 -15.00 -6.54
N VAL A 70 17.13 -16.19 -6.04
CA VAL A 70 16.22 -17.20 -6.64
C VAL A 70 15.10 -17.43 -5.67
N THR A 71 13.91 -16.97 -6.05
CA THR A 71 12.70 -17.07 -5.23
C THR A 71 11.66 -17.92 -5.94
N HIS A 72 11.26 -19.04 -5.32
CA HIS A 72 10.12 -19.84 -5.75
C HIS A 72 8.94 -19.58 -4.83
N ARG A 73 7.79 -19.21 -5.41
CA ARG A 73 6.54 -18.91 -4.71
C ARG A 73 5.45 -19.81 -5.24
N SER A 74 4.61 -20.32 -4.35
CA SER A 74 3.43 -21.10 -4.71
C SER A 74 2.30 -20.86 -3.73
N TYR A 75 1.07 -20.95 -4.20
CA TYR A 75 -0.09 -21.07 -3.33
C TYR A 75 -1.09 -22.06 -3.89
N ALA A 76 -1.85 -22.65 -2.99
CA ALA A 76 -3.02 -23.47 -3.30
C ALA A 76 -4.14 -23.13 -2.33
N GLY A 77 -5.37 -23.26 -2.77
CA GLY A 77 -6.53 -22.96 -1.95
C GLY A 77 -7.83 -23.22 -2.67
N SER A 78 -8.89 -22.63 -2.17
CA SER A 78 -10.22 -22.71 -2.76
C SER A 78 -10.98 -21.42 -2.51
N THR A 79 -11.96 -21.12 -3.35
CA THR A 79 -12.89 -20.02 -3.17
C THR A 79 -14.32 -20.48 -3.38
N LEU A 80 -15.24 -19.89 -2.60
CA LEU A 80 -16.67 -20.04 -2.72
C LEU A 80 -17.31 -18.67 -2.55
N SER A 81 -17.89 -18.15 -3.61
CA SER A 81 -18.60 -16.86 -3.60
C SER A 81 -20.11 -17.08 -3.62
N HIS A 82 -20.80 -16.39 -2.73
CA HIS A 82 -22.26 -16.34 -2.62
C HIS A 82 -22.83 -15.12 -3.33
N PRO A 83 -24.12 -15.11 -3.70
CA PRO A 83 -24.73 -13.95 -4.31
C PRO A 83 -24.65 -12.69 -3.44
N VAL A 84 -24.60 -11.52 -4.09
CA VAL A 84 -24.68 -10.21 -3.48
C VAL A 84 -25.89 -9.48 -4.03
N GLN A 85 -26.72 -8.92 -3.16
CA GLN A 85 -27.94 -8.22 -3.51
C GLN A 85 -27.79 -6.72 -3.23
N LEU A 86 -27.99 -5.90 -4.26
CA LEU A 86 -28.00 -4.45 -4.16
C LEU A 86 -29.48 -4.01 -4.08
N LEU A 87 -29.83 -3.37 -2.97
CA LEU A 87 -31.21 -3.00 -2.66
C LEU A 87 -31.40 -1.49 -2.81
N ARG A 88 -32.59 -1.09 -3.26
CA ARG A 88 -33.06 0.29 -3.20
C ARG A 88 -33.38 0.69 -1.76
N GLN A 89 -33.64 1.96 -1.55
CA GLN A 89 -34.01 2.52 -0.24
C GLN A 89 -35.30 1.88 0.34
N ASP A 90 -36.24 1.49 -0.51
CA ASP A 90 -37.49 0.80 -0.11
C ASP A 90 -37.30 -0.71 0.14
N GLY A 91 -36.06 -1.24 0.01
CA GLY A 91 -35.75 -2.65 0.18
C GLY A 91 -35.98 -3.50 -1.08
N THR A 92 -36.46 -2.94 -2.19
CA THR A 92 -36.63 -3.68 -3.43
C THR A 92 -35.28 -3.95 -4.08
N LEU A 93 -35.13 -5.11 -4.74
CA LEU A 93 -33.89 -5.54 -5.40
C LEU A 93 -33.64 -4.69 -6.65
N ALA A 94 -32.46 -4.07 -6.75
CA ALA A 94 -32.01 -3.31 -7.90
C ALA A 94 -31.08 -4.14 -8.81
N GLU A 95 -30.14 -4.85 -8.18
CA GLU A 95 -29.17 -5.68 -8.87
C GLU A 95 -28.81 -6.90 -8.02
N GLN A 96 -28.59 -8.03 -8.67
CA GLN A 96 -28.01 -9.22 -8.06
C GLN A 96 -26.72 -9.57 -8.80
N ILE A 97 -25.65 -9.78 -8.03
CA ILE A 97 -24.39 -10.32 -8.53
C ILE A 97 -24.32 -11.78 -8.12
N SER A 98 -24.38 -12.69 -9.06
CA SER A 98 -24.18 -14.13 -8.81
C SER A 98 -22.83 -14.59 -9.30
N PHE A 99 -22.36 -15.72 -8.76
CA PHE A 99 -21.03 -16.24 -9.05
C PHE A 99 -21.13 -17.70 -9.52
N ALA A 100 -20.29 -18.05 -10.50
CA ALA A 100 -20.14 -19.41 -11.03
C ALA A 100 -18.66 -19.81 -11.01
N ASN A 101 -18.39 -21.11 -11.20
CA ASN A 101 -17.04 -21.68 -11.22
C ASN A 101 -16.27 -21.46 -9.92
N ASN A 102 -16.95 -21.59 -8.78
CA ASN A 102 -16.32 -21.72 -7.49
C ASN A 102 -15.47 -23.00 -7.46
N GLY A 103 -14.29 -22.95 -6.85
CA GLY A 103 -13.46 -24.16 -6.80
C GLY A 103 -12.02 -23.92 -6.34
N PRO A 104 -11.14 -24.84 -6.72
CA PRO A 104 -9.73 -24.73 -6.34
C PRO A 104 -9.05 -23.58 -7.07
N LEU A 105 -8.14 -22.93 -6.35
CA LEU A 105 -7.24 -21.89 -6.85
C LEU A 105 -5.80 -22.32 -6.62
N GLY A 106 -4.89 -21.91 -7.49
CA GLY A 106 -3.48 -22.15 -7.27
C GLY A 106 -2.60 -21.65 -8.40
N ALA A 107 -1.46 -21.12 -8.02
CA ALA A 107 -0.43 -20.66 -8.94
C ALA A 107 0.96 -20.86 -8.33
N SER A 108 1.97 -20.90 -9.20
CA SER A 108 3.35 -20.89 -8.80
C SER A 108 4.18 -20.03 -9.75
N ALA A 109 5.23 -19.40 -9.21
CA ALA A 109 6.18 -18.61 -9.97
C ALA A 109 7.59 -18.80 -9.43
N THR A 110 8.57 -18.73 -10.33
CA THR A 110 9.98 -18.69 -9.97
C THR A 110 10.59 -17.43 -10.57
N ASP A 111 11.21 -16.65 -9.71
CA ASP A 111 11.85 -15.39 -10.07
C ASP A 111 13.35 -15.53 -9.85
N VAL A 112 14.14 -15.06 -10.80
CA VAL A 112 15.60 -15.03 -10.72
C VAL A 112 16.05 -13.59 -10.91
N GLU A 113 16.77 -13.05 -9.94
CA GLU A 113 17.27 -11.69 -9.96
C GLU A 113 18.79 -11.69 -9.75
N GLU A 114 19.51 -11.06 -10.64
CA GLU A 114 20.94 -10.84 -10.54
C GLU A 114 21.20 -9.35 -10.37
N PHE A 115 22.13 -8.98 -9.51
CA PHE A 115 22.48 -7.57 -9.34
C PHE A 115 23.96 -7.34 -9.15
N ILE A 116 24.37 -6.15 -9.58
CA ILE A 116 25.68 -5.56 -9.32
C ILE A 116 25.49 -4.16 -8.79
N GLN A 117 26.26 -3.78 -7.79
CA GLN A 117 26.32 -2.42 -7.29
C GLN A 117 27.75 -2.03 -6.94
N ASP A 118 28.05 -0.74 -7.09
CA ASP A 118 29.28 -0.10 -6.65
C ASP A 118 28.96 1.13 -5.83
N ARG A 119 29.50 1.23 -4.63
CA ARG A 119 29.55 2.45 -3.86
C ARG A 119 30.93 3.09 -4.05
N TRP A 120 30.97 4.12 -4.87
CA TRP A 120 32.19 4.85 -5.21
C TRP A 120 32.34 6.09 -4.32
N LEU A 121 33.25 6.03 -3.36
CA LEU A 121 33.67 7.19 -2.56
C LEU A 121 34.76 7.92 -3.35
N VAL A 122 34.35 8.92 -4.13
CA VAL A 122 35.26 9.71 -4.99
C VAL A 122 36.27 10.47 -4.11
N ASN A 123 35.77 11.06 -3.01
CA ASN A 123 36.55 11.71 -1.97
C ASN A 123 35.68 11.86 -0.70
N ASP A 124 36.19 12.57 0.32
CA ASP A 124 35.49 12.79 1.60
C ASP A 124 34.19 13.60 1.50
N GLN A 125 33.92 14.20 0.34
CA GLN A 125 32.77 15.07 0.10
C GLN A 125 31.77 14.48 -0.89
N LEU A 126 32.18 13.56 -1.76
CA LEU A 126 31.38 13.02 -2.86
C LEU A 126 31.37 11.50 -2.83
N ALA A 127 30.18 10.94 -2.72
CA ALA A 127 29.90 9.51 -2.91
C ALA A 127 28.90 9.32 -4.05
N ILE A 128 29.10 8.30 -4.87
CA ILE A 128 28.23 7.91 -5.98
C ILE A 128 27.88 6.43 -5.80
N ASP A 129 26.60 6.11 -5.80
CA ASP A 129 26.10 4.74 -5.79
C ASP A 129 25.60 4.39 -7.19
N LEU A 130 26.13 3.35 -7.79
CA LEU A 130 25.74 2.83 -9.10
C LEU A 130 25.26 1.40 -8.95
N GLY A 131 24.18 1.04 -9.62
CA GLY A 131 23.68 -0.31 -9.56
C GLY A 131 22.83 -0.70 -10.76
N GLY A 132 22.80 -1.99 -11.03
CA GLY A 132 21.91 -2.58 -12.01
C GLY A 132 21.40 -3.92 -11.51
N ARG A 133 20.14 -4.21 -11.82
CA ARG A 133 19.51 -5.51 -11.54
C ARG A 133 18.90 -6.04 -12.82
N LEU A 134 19.11 -7.30 -13.09
CA LEU A 134 18.42 -8.06 -14.12
C LEU A 134 17.45 -9.03 -13.43
N THR A 135 16.19 -8.98 -13.82
CA THR A 135 15.13 -9.84 -13.26
C THR A 135 14.53 -10.68 -14.39
N SER A 136 14.32 -11.97 -14.13
CA SER A 136 13.60 -12.89 -15.00
C SER A 136 12.50 -13.59 -14.19
N GLU A 137 11.27 -13.55 -14.68
CA GLU A 137 10.09 -14.12 -14.02
C GLU A 137 9.46 -15.20 -14.90
N THR A 138 8.97 -16.28 -14.29
CA THR A 138 8.19 -17.30 -15.02
C THR A 138 6.77 -16.85 -15.31
N VAL A 139 6.23 -15.96 -14.46
CA VAL A 139 4.96 -15.25 -14.65
C VAL A 139 5.26 -13.76 -14.65
N GLY A 140 4.92 -13.07 -15.72
CA GLY A 140 5.27 -11.67 -15.93
C GLY A 140 6.40 -11.48 -16.96
N ARG A 141 7.23 -10.47 -16.77
CA ARG A 141 8.27 -10.12 -17.73
C ARG A 141 9.48 -11.07 -17.66
N ARG A 142 9.81 -11.70 -18.80
CA ARG A 142 10.90 -12.66 -18.87
C ARG A 142 12.32 -12.07 -18.69
N ALA A 143 12.50 -10.77 -18.97
CA ALA A 143 13.75 -10.08 -18.74
C ALA A 143 13.49 -8.59 -18.51
N ALA A 144 13.98 -8.06 -17.40
CA ALA A 144 13.83 -6.66 -17.01
C ALA A 144 15.13 -6.13 -16.42
N PHE A 145 15.66 -5.04 -16.99
CA PHE A 145 16.85 -4.38 -16.47
C PHE A 145 16.47 -3.12 -15.69
N ALA A 146 16.90 -3.05 -14.45
CA ALA A 146 16.59 -2.00 -13.48
C ALA A 146 17.85 -1.23 -13.06
N PRO A 147 18.25 -0.16 -13.80
CA PRO A 147 19.36 0.71 -13.43
C PRO A 147 19.00 1.61 -12.24
N ARG A 148 20.00 1.92 -11.40
CA ARG A 148 19.89 2.81 -10.24
C ARG A 148 21.13 3.66 -10.10
N VAL A 149 20.97 4.93 -9.77
CA VAL A 149 22.03 5.86 -9.47
C VAL A 149 21.69 6.69 -8.25
N GLY A 150 22.68 6.94 -7.41
CA GLY A 150 22.58 7.83 -6.25
C GLY A 150 23.84 8.67 -6.14
N VAL A 151 23.68 9.89 -5.62
CA VAL A 151 24.79 10.82 -5.37
C VAL A 151 24.58 11.45 -4.00
N ALA A 152 25.62 11.50 -3.19
CA ALA A 152 25.67 12.27 -1.96
C ALA A 152 26.86 13.22 -2.00
N TYR A 153 26.59 14.53 -1.81
CA TYR A 153 27.60 15.57 -1.87
C TYR A 153 27.53 16.49 -0.65
N SER A 154 28.64 16.62 0.05
CA SER A 154 28.79 17.47 1.23
C SER A 154 29.83 18.56 0.96
N PRO A 155 29.42 19.77 0.51
CA PRO A 155 30.34 20.84 0.16
C PRO A 155 31.04 21.41 1.39
N GLY A 156 32.32 21.76 1.21
CA GLY A 156 33.13 22.44 2.22
C GLY A 156 33.57 21.55 3.36
N LYS A 157 34.46 22.10 4.22
CA LYS A 157 35.05 21.36 5.35
C LYS A 157 34.10 21.22 6.55
N SER A 158 33.06 22.06 6.63
CA SER A 158 32.15 22.10 7.78
C SER A 158 31.13 20.95 7.81
N LYS A 159 30.90 20.28 6.68
CA LYS A 159 29.93 19.19 6.50
C LYS A 159 28.49 19.50 7.01
N LYS A 160 28.15 20.80 7.12
CA LYS A 160 26.86 21.26 7.62
C LYS A 160 25.72 21.15 6.61
N THR A 161 26.04 20.91 5.35
CA THR A 161 25.07 20.72 4.28
C THR A 161 25.41 19.43 3.54
N VAL A 162 24.37 18.63 3.30
CA VAL A 162 24.48 17.42 2.48
C VAL A 162 23.37 17.46 1.43
N PHE A 163 23.76 17.35 0.17
CA PHE A 163 22.83 17.16 -0.95
C PHE A 163 22.81 15.66 -1.29
N ARG A 164 21.62 15.13 -1.50
CA ARG A 164 21.42 13.76 -2.01
C ARG A 164 20.49 13.81 -3.19
N ALA A 165 20.80 13.01 -4.20
CA ALA A 165 19.94 12.78 -5.33
C ALA A 165 19.97 11.30 -5.70
N GLY A 166 18.85 10.76 -6.11
CA GLY A 166 18.75 9.39 -6.58
C GLY A 166 17.71 9.24 -7.68
N ALA A 167 17.96 8.28 -8.57
CA ALA A 167 16.98 7.85 -9.55
C ALA A 167 17.14 6.37 -9.86
N GLY A 168 16.04 5.68 -10.15
CA GLY A 168 16.07 4.28 -10.51
C GLY A 168 14.81 3.78 -11.15
N LEU A 169 14.96 2.70 -11.90
CA LEU A 169 13.85 1.92 -12.42
C LEU A 169 13.66 0.67 -11.55
N PHE A 170 12.42 0.38 -11.22
CA PHE A 170 12.05 -0.76 -10.38
C PHE A 170 10.97 -1.55 -11.09
N TYR A 171 11.02 -2.88 -10.98
CA TYR A 171 9.98 -3.78 -11.46
C TYR A 171 9.36 -4.48 -10.26
N ASP A 172 8.02 -4.52 -10.23
CA ASP A 172 7.28 -5.27 -9.23
C ASP A 172 7.06 -6.69 -9.72
N ARG A 173 7.21 -7.66 -8.83
CA ARG A 173 6.90 -9.06 -9.11
C ARG A 173 5.39 -9.21 -9.29
N VAL A 174 4.99 -9.94 -10.34
CA VAL A 174 3.58 -10.30 -10.54
C VAL A 174 3.12 -11.15 -9.37
N SER A 175 2.02 -10.78 -8.73
CA SER A 175 1.47 -11.56 -7.63
C SER A 175 0.88 -12.89 -8.13
N LEU A 176 0.86 -13.90 -7.28
CA LEU A 176 0.24 -15.19 -7.63
C LEU A 176 -1.28 -15.08 -7.80
N LEU A 177 -1.91 -14.06 -7.20
CA LEU A 177 -3.33 -13.76 -7.41
C LEU A 177 -3.60 -13.20 -8.82
N GLU A 178 -2.69 -12.39 -9.35
CA GLU A 178 -2.72 -11.91 -10.74
C GLU A 178 -2.48 -13.08 -11.71
N ALA A 179 -1.53 -13.96 -11.39
CA ALA A 179 -1.24 -15.15 -12.17
C ALA A 179 -2.44 -16.10 -12.28
N ASP A 180 -3.25 -16.19 -11.23
CA ASP A 180 -4.42 -17.08 -11.13
C ASP A 180 -5.74 -16.38 -11.45
N PHE A 181 -5.70 -15.14 -11.98
CA PHE A 181 -6.88 -14.32 -12.21
C PHE A 181 -7.99 -15.03 -12.98
N ILE A 182 -7.64 -15.84 -13.98
CA ILE A 182 -8.61 -16.50 -14.87
C ILE A 182 -9.44 -17.58 -14.14
N HIS A 183 -8.95 -18.16 -13.05
CA HIS A 183 -9.61 -19.21 -12.30
C HIS A 183 -10.56 -18.70 -11.19
N ASN A 184 -10.61 -17.38 -11.02
CA ASN A 184 -11.52 -16.79 -10.02
C ASN A 184 -12.99 -16.94 -10.43
N PRO A 185 -13.94 -16.92 -9.48
CA PRO A 185 -15.36 -17.02 -9.75
C PRO A 185 -15.83 -16.01 -10.79
N GLN A 186 -16.55 -16.49 -11.78
CA GLN A 186 -17.15 -15.67 -12.85
C GLN A 186 -18.40 -14.97 -12.35
N ARG A 187 -18.56 -13.71 -12.68
CA ARG A 187 -19.67 -12.86 -12.21
C ARG A 187 -20.76 -12.78 -13.26
N THR A 188 -22.02 -12.78 -12.81
CA THR A 188 -23.18 -12.47 -13.62
C THR A 188 -23.97 -11.36 -12.94
N LEU A 189 -24.18 -10.24 -13.64
CA LEU A 189 -25.00 -9.12 -13.21
C LEU A 189 -26.40 -9.28 -13.73
N ILE A 190 -27.38 -9.14 -12.84
CA ILE A 190 -28.82 -9.29 -13.09
C ILE A 190 -29.53 -8.06 -12.54
N PHE A 191 -30.19 -7.29 -13.43
CA PHE A 191 -30.84 -6.03 -13.03
C PHE A 191 -32.34 -6.19 -12.94
N PHE A 192 -32.96 -5.48 -12.00
CA PHE A 192 -34.39 -5.54 -11.73
C PHE A 192 -34.99 -4.13 -11.68
N ASP A 193 -36.22 -3.99 -12.17
CA ASP A 193 -37.00 -2.79 -11.98
C ASP A 193 -37.62 -2.72 -10.57
N PRO A 194 -38.26 -1.61 -10.17
CA PRO A 194 -38.90 -1.49 -8.85
C PRO A 194 -40.03 -2.47 -8.60
N THR A 195 -40.60 -3.09 -9.64
CA THR A 195 -41.64 -4.11 -9.52
C THR A 195 -41.11 -5.53 -9.39
N GLY A 196 -39.76 -5.70 -9.44
CA GLY A 196 -39.07 -6.98 -9.36
C GLY A 196 -38.96 -7.73 -10.70
N GLN A 197 -39.28 -7.07 -11.82
CA GLN A 197 -39.11 -7.67 -13.15
C GLN A 197 -37.69 -7.45 -13.66
N LEU A 198 -37.19 -8.41 -14.44
CA LEU A 198 -35.87 -8.34 -15.05
C LEU A 198 -35.77 -7.20 -16.06
N ILE A 199 -34.69 -6.40 -15.95
CA ILE A 199 -34.30 -5.39 -16.93
C ILE A 199 -33.24 -5.98 -17.84
N GLY A 200 -33.57 -6.20 -19.08
CA GLY A 200 -32.65 -6.74 -20.11
C GLY A 200 -32.24 -8.19 -19.83
N THR A 201 -31.12 -8.62 -20.40
CA THR A 201 -30.55 -9.96 -20.23
C THR A 201 -29.40 -9.92 -19.21
N PRO A 202 -29.26 -10.96 -18.35
CA PRO A 202 -28.12 -11.06 -17.46
C PRO A 202 -26.78 -10.98 -18.21
N ILE A 203 -25.80 -10.29 -17.64
CA ILE A 203 -24.47 -10.10 -18.23
C ILE A 203 -23.46 -10.96 -17.47
N SER A 204 -23.02 -12.05 -18.10
CA SER A 204 -21.99 -12.93 -17.54
C SER A 204 -20.61 -12.52 -18.04
N PHE A 205 -19.64 -12.43 -17.11
CA PHE A 205 -18.26 -12.05 -17.39
C PHE A 205 -17.34 -13.26 -17.29
N THR A 206 -16.55 -13.48 -18.35
CA THR A 206 -15.44 -14.43 -18.33
C THR A 206 -14.16 -13.69 -17.91
N ASN A 207 -13.39 -14.28 -17.00
CA ASN A 207 -12.12 -13.70 -16.56
C ASN A 207 -11.02 -14.02 -17.60
N ALA A 208 -10.22 -13.02 -17.98
CA ALA A 208 -9.07 -13.23 -18.85
C ALA A 208 -7.98 -12.18 -18.60
N TYR A 209 -6.74 -12.56 -18.81
CA TYR A 209 -5.64 -11.64 -18.97
C TYR A 209 -5.60 -11.11 -20.40
N VAL A 210 -5.38 -9.81 -20.57
CA VAL A 210 -5.36 -9.14 -21.87
C VAL A 210 -4.01 -8.49 -22.09
N ALA A 211 -3.17 -9.09 -22.93
CA ALA A 211 -1.85 -8.54 -23.23
C ALA A 211 -1.90 -7.14 -23.85
N ASN A 212 -0.87 -6.34 -23.60
CA ASN A 212 -0.67 -5.08 -24.30
C ASN A 212 -0.51 -5.33 -25.82
N GLY A 213 -0.98 -4.39 -26.63
CA GLY A 213 -0.78 -4.47 -28.07
C GLY A 213 -1.91 -3.83 -28.86
N VAL A 214 -1.71 -3.79 -30.18
CA VAL A 214 -2.69 -3.31 -31.18
C VAL A 214 -3.42 -4.50 -31.76
N GLY A 215 -4.72 -4.37 -32.01
CA GLY A 215 -5.52 -5.39 -32.63
C GLY A 215 -6.79 -5.75 -31.85
N PRO A 216 -7.62 -6.66 -32.40
CA PRO A 216 -8.85 -7.07 -31.74
C PRO A 216 -8.58 -7.68 -30.35
N LEU A 217 -9.52 -7.49 -29.43
CA LEU A 217 -9.41 -8.00 -28.06
C LEU A 217 -9.18 -9.52 -28.03
N SER A 218 -9.87 -10.27 -28.91
CA SER A 218 -9.75 -11.73 -29.03
C SER A 218 -8.32 -12.23 -29.31
N SER A 219 -7.53 -11.47 -30.06
CA SER A 219 -6.13 -11.82 -30.38
C SER A 219 -5.16 -11.52 -29.22
N ARG A 220 -5.59 -10.77 -28.22
CA ARG A 220 -4.81 -10.32 -27.08
C ARG A 220 -5.07 -11.13 -25.80
N LEU A 221 -6.03 -12.04 -25.82
CA LEU A 221 -6.33 -12.90 -24.67
C LEU A 221 -5.15 -13.83 -24.36
N ARG A 222 -4.80 -13.96 -23.10
CA ARG A 222 -3.74 -14.83 -22.58
C ARG A 222 -4.22 -15.59 -21.36
N SER A 223 -3.58 -16.71 -21.07
CA SER A 223 -3.84 -17.52 -19.87
C SER A 223 -3.11 -17.01 -18.63
N GLN A 224 -2.04 -16.25 -18.80
CA GLN A 224 -1.25 -15.69 -17.71
C GLN A 224 -0.62 -14.35 -18.08
N PRO A 225 -0.25 -13.50 -17.10
CA PRO A 225 0.47 -12.27 -17.34
C PRO A 225 1.81 -12.47 -18.05
N ASP A 226 2.11 -11.57 -19.00
CA ASP A 226 3.38 -11.49 -19.75
C ASP A 226 4.11 -10.15 -19.56
N SER A 227 3.63 -9.34 -18.64
CA SER A 227 4.15 -8.03 -18.29
C SER A 227 4.28 -7.90 -16.78
N SER A 228 5.16 -7.02 -16.30
CA SER A 228 5.32 -6.70 -14.88
C SER A 228 5.23 -5.19 -14.70
N PRO A 229 4.56 -4.69 -13.66
CA PRO A 229 4.55 -3.28 -13.34
C PRO A 229 5.96 -2.72 -13.17
N ARG A 230 6.16 -1.47 -13.56
CA ARG A 230 7.45 -0.78 -13.41
C ARG A 230 7.28 0.63 -12.91
N SER A 231 8.17 1.02 -12.00
CA SER A 231 8.18 2.35 -11.38
C SER A 231 9.50 3.05 -11.64
N PHE A 232 9.45 4.24 -12.21
CA PHE A 232 10.56 5.18 -12.17
C PHE A 232 10.42 6.03 -10.92
N VAL A 233 11.42 5.99 -10.05
CA VAL A 233 11.46 6.78 -8.83
C VAL A 233 12.67 7.69 -8.84
N SER A 234 12.50 8.96 -8.51
CA SER A 234 13.60 9.91 -8.29
C SER A 234 13.37 10.70 -7.01
N ASN A 235 14.46 11.06 -6.35
CA ASN A 235 14.43 11.90 -5.16
C ASN A 235 15.57 12.91 -5.16
N LEU A 236 15.27 14.08 -4.57
CA LEU A 236 16.24 15.11 -4.24
C LEU A 236 16.10 15.44 -2.76
N GLU A 237 17.19 15.56 -2.04
CA GLU A 237 17.19 15.87 -0.62
C GLU A 237 18.32 16.81 -0.27
N VAL A 238 18.05 17.74 0.64
CA VAL A 238 19.04 18.64 1.24
C VAL A 238 18.88 18.61 2.75
N ASP A 239 19.95 18.18 3.43
CA ASP A 239 20.09 18.35 4.88
C ASP A 239 20.95 19.57 5.17
N ARG A 240 20.48 20.44 6.04
CA ARG A 240 21.22 21.60 6.48
C ARG A 240 21.17 21.76 7.99
N GLN A 241 22.33 21.73 8.62
CA GLN A 241 22.47 22.19 10.00
C GLN A 241 22.33 23.72 10.02
N LEU A 242 21.30 24.23 10.69
CA LEU A 242 21.00 25.67 10.77
C LEU A 242 21.82 26.33 11.87
N TRP A 243 21.39 26.19 13.10
CA TRP A 243 22.04 26.72 14.31
C TRP A 243 22.04 25.66 15.41
N GLY A 244 23.02 25.70 16.30
CA GLY A 244 23.10 24.83 17.45
C GLY A 244 22.78 23.36 17.09
N ASN A 245 21.68 22.86 17.63
CA ASN A 245 21.19 21.50 17.45
C ASN A 245 19.96 21.43 16.51
N ALA A 246 19.82 22.36 15.58
CA ALA A 246 18.71 22.37 14.60
C ALA A 246 19.20 21.90 13.23
N VAL A 247 18.50 20.93 12.65
CA VAL A 247 18.73 20.42 11.28
C VAL A 247 17.44 20.52 10.50
N LEU A 248 17.49 21.17 9.36
CA LEU A 248 16.41 21.18 8.37
C LEU A 248 16.73 20.19 7.27
N ARG A 249 15.78 19.29 6.99
CA ARG A 249 15.75 18.41 5.82
C ARG A 249 14.64 18.91 4.90
N VAL A 250 14.97 19.04 3.63
CA VAL A 250 13.99 19.28 2.58
C VAL A 250 14.17 18.21 1.51
N SER A 251 13.10 17.53 1.16
CA SER A 251 13.11 16.48 0.15
C SER A 251 11.98 16.63 -0.85
N TYR A 252 12.21 16.14 -2.06
CA TYR A 252 11.21 15.97 -3.09
C TYR A 252 11.32 14.57 -3.69
N VAL A 253 10.19 13.86 -3.75
CA VAL A 253 10.07 12.53 -4.33
C VAL A 253 9.11 12.59 -5.51
N TYR A 254 9.52 11.99 -6.62
CA TYR A 254 8.68 11.73 -7.77
C TYR A 254 8.67 10.23 -8.07
N SER A 255 7.48 9.66 -8.24
CA SER A 255 7.29 8.29 -8.68
C SER A 255 6.27 8.21 -9.80
N GLN A 256 6.64 7.52 -10.89
CA GLN A 256 5.72 7.18 -11.97
C GLN A 256 5.72 5.67 -12.15
N THR A 257 4.56 5.07 -11.97
CA THR A 257 4.35 3.63 -12.17
C THR A 257 3.55 3.41 -13.45
N ARG A 258 3.94 2.44 -14.24
CA ARG A 258 3.28 2.02 -15.48
C ARG A 258 3.12 0.51 -15.52
N ASP A 259 2.33 0.05 -16.49
CA ASP A 259 2.03 -1.37 -16.69
C ASP A 259 1.36 -2.02 -15.45
N LEU A 260 0.69 -1.21 -14.59
CA LEU A 260 -0.11 -1.72 -13.48
C LEU A 260 -1.27 -2.57 -14.01
N PHE A 261 -1.57 -3.64 -13.31
CA PHE A 261 -2.70 -4.49 -13.67
C PHE A 261 -4.01 -3.82 -13.24
N VAL A 262 -4.85 -3.53 -14.22
CA VAL A 262 -6.17 -2.94 -14.05
C VAL A 262 -7.23 -4.00 -14.32
N VAL A 263 -8.15 -4.17 -13.38
CA VAL A 263 -9.35 -5.00 -13.58
C VAL A 263 -10.45 -4.15 -14.20
N ASN A 264 -10.86 -4.48 -15.42
CA ASN A 264 -11.86 -3.70 -16.15
C ASN A 264 -12.94 -4.59 -16.77
N PRO A 265 -14.23 -4.37 -16.43
CA PRO A 265 -15.35 -5.04 -17.06
C PRO A 265 -15.61 -4.43 -18.44
N VAL A 266 -15.57 -5.26 -19.47
CA VAL A 266 -15.90 -4.89 -20.85
C VAL A 266 -17.16 -5.65 -21.26
N GLN A 267 -18.24 -4.92 -21.55
CA GLN A 267 -19.51 -5.50 -21.95
C GLN A 267 -19.56 -5.72 -23.47
N ASN A 268 -20.41 -6.65 -23.91
CA ASN A 268 -20.73 -6.92 -25.32
C ASN A 268 -19.54 -7.31 -26.22
N VAL A 269 -18.52 -7.98 -25.64
CA VAL A 269 -17.32 -8.37 -26.42
C VAL A 269 -17.60 -9.54 -27.34
N PHE A 270 -18.52 -10.44 -26.96
CA PHE A 270 -18.88 -11.66 -27.68
C PHE A 270 -20.40 -11.83 -27.80
N GLY A 271 -21.10 -10.76 -28.19
CA GLY A 271 -22.58 -10.75 -28.28
C GLY A 271 -23.22 -10.42 -26.91
N THR A 272 -23.72 -11.43 -26.19
CA THR A 272 -24.36 -11.24 -24.88
C THR A 272 -23.42 -11.43 -23.69
N ALA A 273 -22.18 -11.88 -23.93
CA ALA A 273 -21.19 -12.13 -22.89
C ALA A 273 -20.28 -10.91 -22.64
N GLY A 274 -19.90 -10.70 -21.40
CA GLY A 274 -18.90 -9.73 -20.98
C GLY A 274 -17.53 -10.37 -20.77
N LEU A 275 -16.49 -9.53 -20.70
CA LEU A 275 -15.15 -9.89 -20.31
C LEU A 275 -14.76 -9.10 -19.05
N LEU A 276 -14.37 -9.78 -17.99
CA LEU A 276 -13.63 -9.16 -16.89
C LEU A 276 -12.15 -9.33 -17.19
N GLY A 277 -11.57 -8.28 -17.77
CA GLY A 277 -10.19 -8.30 -18.24
C GLY A 277 -9.21 -7.80 -17.16
N LEU A 278 -8.07 -8.46 -17.06
CA LEU A 278 -6.89 -7.97 -16.36
C LEU A 278 -5.92 -7.37 -17.38
N PHE A 279 -5.81 -6.04 -17.38
CA PHE A 279 -5.06 -5.28 -18.38
C PHE A 279 -3.79 -4.68 -17.76
N PRO A 280 -2.58 -4.89 -18.32
CA PRO A 280 -1.35 -4.23 -17.87
C PRO A 280 -1.22 -2.81 -18.47
N THR A 281 -2.23 -1.98 -18.30
CA THR A 281 -2.33 -0.64 -18.91
C THR A 281 -2.41 0.47 -17.88
N GLY A 282 -2.43 0.11 -16.58
CA GLY A 282 -2.61 1.06 -15.51
C GLY A 282 -1.40 1.94 -15.29
N GLU A 283 -1.67 3.17 -14.87
CA GLU A 283 -0.66 4.16 -14.53
C GLU A 283 -0.94 4.78 -13.16
N ALA A 284 0.13 5.14 -12.44
CA ALA A 284 0.04 5.94 -11.23
C ALA A 284 1.21 6.94 -11.16
N ASN A 285 0.92 8.12 -10.65
CA ASN A 285 1.91 9.18 -10.44
C ASN A 285 1.80 9.68 -9.02
N TYR A 286 2.96 9.85 -8.37
CA TYR A 286 3.08 10.37 -7.03
C TYR A 286 4.13 11.47 -6.97
N HIS A 287 3.78 12.58 -6.33
CA HIS A 287 4.67 13.68 -6.02
C HIS A 287 4.60 13.95 -4.54
N GLU A 288 5.75 14.18 -3.92
CA GLU A 288 5.85 14.55 -2.52
C GLU A 288 6.93 15.59 -2.33
N PHE A 289 6.61 16.64 -1.60
CA PHE A 289 7.57 17.57 -1.02
C PHE A 289 7.46 17.48 0.49
N GLU A 290 8.57 17.28 1.16
CA GLU A 290 8.65 17.22 2.62
C GLU A 290 9.68 18.23 3.13
N ALA A 291 9.33 18.96 4.20
CA ALA A 291 10.24 19.78 4.97
C ALA A 291 10.17 19.37 6.43
N THR A 292 11.24 18.80 6.95
CA THR A 292 11.33 18.33 8.34
C THR A 292 12.39 19.11 9.11
N LEU A 293 11.99 19.77 10.18
CA LEU A 293 12.85 20.43 11.13
C LEU A 293 13.01 19.56 12.39
N HIS A 294 14.22 19.06 12.59
CA HIS A 294 14.64 18.43 13.85
C HIS A 294 15.36 19.47 14.70
N PHE A 295 14.97 19.66 15.97
CA PHE A 295 15.61 20.62 16.84
C PHE A 295 15.52 20.25 18.32
N GLN A 296 16.55 20.65 19.06
CA GLN A 296 16.62 20.49 20.50
C GLN A 296 16.62 21.89 21.15
N PRO A 297 15.43 22.46 21.47
CA PRO A 297 15.33 23.81 22.05
C PRO A 297 16.02 23.90 23.41
N ILE A 298 16.01 22.81 24.17
CA ILE A 298 16.70 22.64 25.45
C ILE A 298 17.25 21.21 25.54
N ARG A 299 18.23 20.97 26.43
CA ARG A 299 18.84 19.62 26.61
C ARG A 299 17.83 18.50 26.94
N ARG A 300 16.62 18.87 27.38
CA ARG A 300 15.58 17.94 27.82
C ARG A 300 14.44 17.77 26.81
N ALA A 301 14.50 18.42 25.66
CA ALA A 301 13.47 18.32 24.63
C ALA A 301 14.10 18.08 23.28
N ASP A 302 13.66 17.01 22.61
CA ASP A 302 14.01 16.64 21.26
C ASP A 302 12.71 16.61 20.45
N LEU A 303 12.60 17.49 19.44
CA LEU A 303 11.36 17.74 18.72
C LEU A 303 11.59 17.67 17.21
N ASN A 304 10.60 17.15 16.53
CA ASN A 304 10.51 17.11 15.06
C ASN A 304 9.22 17.77 14.61
N LEU A 305 9.29 18.55 13.55
CA LEU A 305 8.17 19.14 12.86
C LEU A 305 8.32 18.84 11.37
N SER A 306 7.38 18.13 10.78
CA SER A 306 7.36 17.82 9.36
C SER A 306 6.11 18.39 8.70
N TYR A 307 6.29 19.07 7.58
CA TYR A 307 5.24 19.44 6.65
C TYR A 307 5.41 18.65 5.36
N ILE A 308 4.33 18.00 4.93
CA ILE A 308 4.29 17.17 3.75
C ILE A 308 3.20 17.72 2.82
N TRP A 309 3.61 18.02 1.60
CA TRP A 309 2.69 18.22 0.49
C TRP A 309 2.80 17.03 -0.45
N SER A 310 1.68 16.42 -0.80
CA SER A 310 1.70 15.28 -1.72
C SER A 310 0.53 15.29 -2.70
N ARG A 311 0.68 14.53 -3.79
CA ARG A 311 -0.35 14.31 -4.78
C ARG A 311 -0.24 12.91 -5.37
N ALA A 312 -1.30 12.12 -5.23
CA ALA A 312 -1.40 10.77 -5.76
C ALA A 312 -2.52 10.68 -6.80
N ARG A 313 -2.18 10.31 -8.03
CA ARG A 313 -3.14 10.12 -9.14
C ARG A 313 -2.83 8.86 -9.92
N GLY A 314 -3.87 8.22 -10.47
CA GLY A 314 -3.71 7.02 -11.27
C GLY A 314 -5.03 6.34 -11.56
N ASP A 315 -4.94 5.12 -12.08
CA ASP A 315 -6.08 4.27 -12.33
C ASP A 315 -6.67 3.71 -11.05
N LEU A 316 -7.99 3.82 -10.87
CA LEU A 316 -8.66 3.45 -9.61
C LEU A 316 -8.83 1.95 -9.45
N ASN A 317 -8.90 1.20 -10.56
CA ASN A 317 -9.11 -0.25 -10.56
C ASN A 317 -7.81 -1.05 -10.67
N THR A 318 -6.67 -0.49 -10.28
CA THR A 318 -5.46 -1.32 -10.16
C THR A 318 -5.65 -2.35 -9.06
N ILE A 319 -5.05 -3.53 -9.22
CA ILE A 319 -5.14 -4.61 -8.21
C ILE A 319 -4.69 -4.13 -6.83
N SER A 320 -3.68 -3.26 -6.77
CA SER A 320 -3.21 -2.68 -5.51
C SER A 320 -4.24 -1.75 -4.85
N ASN A 321 -5.05 -1.02 -5.63
CA ASN A 321 -6.04 -0.08 -5.10
C ASN A 321 -7.34 -0.75 -4.68
N ILE A 322 -7.82 -1.73 -5.47
CA ILE A 322 -9.07 -2.44 -5.15
C ILE A 322 -8.86 -3.61 -4.19
N PHE A 323 -7.66 -3.76 -3.69
CA PHE A 323 -7.25 -4.67 -2.62
C PHE A 323 -7.86 -6.06 -2.77
N LEU A 324 -7.35 -6.84 -3.73
CA LEU A 324 -7.84 -8.16 -4.09
C LEU A 324 -9.24 -8.10 -4.75
N PRO A 325 -9.31 -8.00 -6.09
CA PRO A 325 -10.57 -7.82 -6.83
C PRO A 325 -11.60 -8.91 -6.58
N PHE A 326 -11.18 -10.05 -6.04
CA PHE A 326 -12.04 -11.18 -5.68
C PHE A 326 -12.72 -11.03 -4.32
N GLU A 327 -12.28 -10.06 -3.54
CA GLU A 327 -12.88 -9.70 -2.24
C GLU A 327 -13.81 -8.50 -2.38
N GLN A 328 -13.83 -7.86 -3.57
CA GLN A 328 -14.75 -6.78 -3.90
C GLN A 328 -15.93 -7.32 -4.72
N PRO A 329 -17.16 -7.25 -4.17
CA PRO A 329 -18.33 -7.69 -4.93
C PRO A 329 -18.59 -6.81 -6.15
N ILE A 330 -18.35 -5.51 -6.04
CA ILE A 330 -18.60 -4.50 -7.07
C ILE A 330 -17.32 -4.19 -7.83
N ILE A 331 -17.31 -4.39 -9.13
CA ILE A 331 -16.22 -3.99 -10.03
C ILE A 331 -16.77 -3.01 -11.06
N ARG A 332 -16.38 -1.76 -10.93
CA ARG A 332 -16.78 -0.67 -11.83
C ARG A 332 -15.87 -0.62 -13.07
N PRO A 333 -16.26 0.02 -14.17
CA PRO A 333 -15.33 0.41 -15.22
C PRO A 333 -14.17 1.24 -14.64
N ASN A 334 -12.95 1.00 -15.14
CA ASN A 334 -11.79 1.73 -14.69
C ASN A 334 -11.86 3.21 -15.07
N VAL A 335 -11.46 4.06 -14.15
CA VAL A 335 -11.34 5.51 -14.32
C VAL A 335 -10.00 5.97 -13.76
N SER A 336 -9.32 6.85 -14.48
CA SER A 336 -8.12 7.52 -13.94
C SER A 336 -8.51 8.79 -13.18
N GLY A 337 -7.95 8.99 -12.00
CA GLY A 337 -8.33 10.10 -11.13
C GLY A 337 -7.41 10.28 -9.92
N ILE A 338 -7.95 10.90 -8.89
CA ILE A 338 -7.30 11.02 -7.58
C ILE A 338 -7.36 9.66 -6.90
N LEU A 339 -6.23 9.18 -6.37
CA LEU A 339 -6.18 7.92 -5.63
C LEU A 339 -6.79 8.08 -4.22
N SER A 340 -7.37 7.01 -3.68
CA SER A 340 -7.96 7.01 -2.33
C SER A 340 -6.97 7.33 -1.21
N SER A 341 -5.67 7.16 -1.47
CA SER A 341 -4.57 7.49 -0.56
C SER A 341 -4.07 8.94 -0.66
N ASP A 342 -4.66 9.78 -1.51
CA ASP A 342 -4.21 11.16 -1.74
C ASP A 342 -4.47 12.06 -0.51
N VAL A 343 -3.40 12.59 0.07
CA VAL A 343 -3.43 13.54 1.20
C VAL A 343 -2.60 14.77 0.85
N PRO A 344 -3.21 15.83 0.30
CA PRO A 344 -2.47 16.98 -0.24
C PRO A 344 -1.63 17.74 0.77
N ASN A 345 -2.04 17.82 2.03
CA ASN A 345 -1.30 18.55 3.06
C ASN A 345 -1.34 17.75 4.36
N ARG A 346 -0.18 17.57 4.99
CA ARG A 346 -0.04 16.96 6.30
C ARG A 346 1.02 17.68 7.12
N VAL A 347 0.73 17.94 8.38
CA VAL A 347 1.68 18.40 9.40
C VAL A 347 1.77 17.34 10.47
N VAL A 348 2.97 16.85 10.74
CA VAL A 348 3.23 15.92 11.84
C VAL A 348 4.30 16.53 12.75
N THR A 349 4.01 16.57 14.04
CA THR A 349 4.97 16.98 15.06
C THR A 349 5.10 15.86 16.07
N TRP A 350 6.32 15.46 16.39
CA TRP A 350 6.57 14.43 17.38
C TRP A 350 7.87 14.71 18.13
N GLY A 351 7.99 14.14 19.32
CA GLY A 351 9.22 14.30 20.06
C GLY A 351 9.23 13.65 21.42
N VAL A 352 10.28 13.96 22.16
CA VAL A 352 10.50 13.49 23.54
C VAL A 352 10.83 14.68 24.42
N VAL A 353 10.13 14.80 25.54
CA VAL A 353 10.37 15.83 26.54
C VAL A 353 10.62 15.18 27.90
N HIS A 354 11.81 15.41 28.46
CA HIS A 354 12.16 14.93 29.80
C HIS A 354 11.81 16.00 30.83
N LEU A 355 10.80 15.72 31.62
CA LEU A 355 10.35 16.57 32.72
C LEU A 355 11.16 16.30 34.04
N PRO A 356 11.06 17.17 35.05
CA PRO A 356 11.55 16.85 36.42
C PRO A 356 11.00 15.51 36.91
N TRP A 357 11.64 14.93 37.93
CA TRP A 357 11.29 13.63 38.54
C TRP A 357 11.38 12.42 37.60
N ALA A 358 12.24 12.49 36.55
CA ALA A 358 12.45 11.42 35.57
C ALA A 358 11.16 11.01 34.83
N VAL A 359 10.20 11.91 34.67
CA VAL A 359 9.02 11.73 33.82
C VAL A 359 9.37 12.06 32.39
N THR A 360 8.98 11.21 31.48
CA THR A 360 9.13 11.43 30.02
C THR A 360 7.77 11.57 29.39
N VAL A 361 7.61 12.57 28.51
CA VAL A 361 6.41 12.80 27.70
C VAL A 361 6.79 12.69 26.22
N THR A 362 6.02 11.91 25.47
CA THR A 362 6.19 11.77 24.01
C THR A 362 4.91 12.20 23.31
N PRO A 363 4.77 13.49 22.96
CA PRO A 363 3.63 13.99 22.19
C PRO A 363 3.78 13.65 20.71
N VAL A 364 2.65 13.41 20.03
CA VAL A 364 2.51 13.34 18.58
C VAL A 364 1.29 14.17 18.19
N VAL A 365 1.46 15.10 17.27
CA VAL A 365 0.35 15.83 16.65
C VAL A 365 0.33 15.48 15.18
N ASP A 366 -0.81 15.06 14.67
CA ASP A 366 -1.03 14.76 13.25
C ASP A 366 -2.25 15.54 12.75
N VAL A 367 -2.02 16.38 11.76
CA VAL A 367 -3.07 17.18 11.11
C VAL A 367 -2.95 16.99 9.61
N HIS A 368 -4.02 16.54 8.96
CA HIS A 368 -3.97 16.40 7.51
C HIS A 368 -5.31 16.63 6.82
N THR A 369 -5.25 16.93 5.53
CA THR A 369 -6.42 16.96 4.66
C THR A 369 -7.11 15.61 4.67
N GLY A 370 -8.43 15.59 4.76
CA GLY A 370 -9.22 14.35 4.73
C GLY A 370 -8.96 13.53 3.46
N PHE A 371 -9.06 12.21 3.59
CA PHE A 371 -9.00 11.29 2.47
C PHE A 371 -10.12 11.55 1.46
N PRO A 372 -9.88 11.32 0.15
CA PRO A 372 -10.93 11.47 -0.85
C PRO A 372 -11.93 10.30 -0.82
N TYR A 373 -13.16 10.58 -1.25
CA TYR A 373 -14.18 9.56 -1.48
C TYR A 373 -15.02 9.88 -2.74
N SER A 374 -15.77 8.89 -3.21
CA SER A 374 -16.61 8.98 -4.40
C SER A 374 -18.09 8.88 -4.04
N ASN A 375 -18.95 9.62 -4.73
CA ASN A 375 -20.38 9.40 -4.69
C ASN A 375 -20.75 8.22 -5.60
N VAL A 376 -21.78 7.47 -5.18
CA VAL A 376 -22.29 6.30 -5.89
C VAL A 376 -23.81 6.30 -5.97
N ASP A 377 -24.38 5.58 -6.92
CA ASP A 377 -25.80 5.32 -7.05
C ASP A 377 -26.23 4.01 -6.37
N VAL A 378 -27.49 3.61 -6.55
CA VAL A 378 -28.06 2.39 -5.97
C VAL A 378 -27.35 1.10 -6.40
N VAL A 379 -26.84 1.04 -7.64
CA VAL A 379 -26.04 -0.09 -8.14
C VAL A 379 -24.53 0.11 -7.92
N GLN A 380 -24.19 1.04 -7.07
CA GLN A 380 -22.81 1.37 -6.71
C GLN A 380 -21.95 1.88 -7.86
N SER A 381 -22.54 2.39 -8.94
CA SER A 381 -21.84 3.10 -9.99
C SER A 381 -21.43 4.49 -9.55
N TYR A 382 -20.29 4.99 -10.07
CA TYR A 382 -19.84 6.34 -9.73
C TYR A 382 -20.79 7.41 -10.25
N VAL A 383 -21.13 8.37 -9.38
CA VAL A 383 -21.89 9.57 -9.72
C VAL A 383 -20.95 10.77 -9.72
N GLY A 384 -20.71 11.33 -10.91
CA GLY A 384 -19.73 12.37 -11.13
C GLY A 384 -18.29 11.83 -11.23
N VAL A 385 -17.31 12.70 -10.97
CA VAL A 385 -15.89 12.32 -11.02
C VAL A 385 -15.51 11.65 -9.67
N PRO A 386 -14.98 10.43 -9.70
CA PRO A 386 -14.64 9.73 -8.46
C PRO A 386 -13.52 10.43 -7.68
N ASN A 387 -13.52 10.24 -6.37
CA ASN A 387 -12.53 10.73 -5.42
C ASN A 387 -12.34 12.26 -5.43
N THR A 388 -13.38 13.03 -5.79
CA THR A 388 -13.35 14.50 -5.73
C THR A 388 -13.90 15.07 -4.42
N GLN A 389 -14.67 14.31 -3.68
CA GLN A 389 -15.13 14.66 -2.34
C GLN A 389 -14.05 14.31 -1.32
N ARG A 390 -14.06 14.96 -0.15
CA ARG A 390 -13.09 14.68 0.91
C ARG A 390 -13.77 14.63 2.28
N PHE A 391 -13.27 13.74 3.13
CA PHE A 391 -13.55 13.77 4.55
C PHE A 391 -13.08 15.10 5.16
N PRO A 392 -13.66 15.52 6.31
CA PRO A 392 -13.15 16.62 7.09
C PRO A 392 -11.67 16.48 7.44
N THR A 393 -11.01 17.60 7.75
CA THR A 393 -9.61 17.60 8.19
C THR A 393 -9.44 16.66 9.39
N PHE A 394 -8.49 15.75 9.27
CA PHE A 394 -8.07 14.88 10.38
C PHE A 394 -7.23 15.67 11.38
N PHE A 395 -7.48 15.48 12.67
CA PHE A 395 -6.66 15.99 13.75
C PHE A 395 -6.52 14.96 14.86
N SER A 396 -5.29 14.62 15.24
CA SER A 396 -5.01 13.81 16.44
C SER A 396 -3.89 14.43 17.24
N LEU A 397 -4.10 14.54 18.55
CA LEU A 397 -3.07 14.75 19.54
C LEU A 397 -2.92 13.47 20.35
N ASP A 398 -1.81 12.77 20.17
CA ASP A 398 -1.49 11.58 20.92
C ASP A 398 -0.40 11.91 21.94
N ALA A 399 -0.42 11.27 23.08
CA ALA A 399 0.61 11.46 24.10
C ALA A 399 0.86 10.18 24.88
N GLN A 400 2.14 9.97 25.21
CA GLN A 400 2.54 8.99 26.21
C GLN A 400 3.25 9.72 27.34
N VAL A 401 2.95 9.36 28.57
CA VAL A 401 3.62 9.87 29.77
C VAL A 401 4.08 8.68 30.58
N TYR A 402 5.37 8.57 30.79
CA TYR A 402 5.92 7.43 31.51
C TYR A 402 7.12 7.80 32.39
N ARG A 403 7.41 6.91 33.34
CA ARG A 403 8.60 6.95 34.16
C ARG A 403 9.27 5.59 34.19
N ASP A 404 10.60 5.59 34.07
CA ASP A 404 11.42 4.39 34.18
C ASP A 404 11.92 4.26 35.64
N PHE A 405 11.67 3.09 36.24
CA PHE A 405 12.14 2.72 37.55
C PHE A 405 13.24 1.69 37.41
N HIS A 406 14.35 1.87 38.15
CA HIS A 406 15.40 0.89 38.21
C HIS A 406 15.11 -0.05 39.38
N LEU A 407 14.95 -1.33 39.13
CA LEU A 407 14.76 -2.33 40.17
C LEU A 407 16.13 -2.83 40.65
N PRO A 408 16.47 -2.66 41.92
CA PRO A 408 17.74 -3.15 42.49
C PRO A 408 17.64 -4.66 42.79
N LEU A 409 17.47 -5.48 41.74
CA LEU A 409 17.40 -6.94 41.88
C LEU A 409 18.81 -7.53 41.91
N LYS A 410 19.52 -7.39 43.07
CA LYS A 410 20.91 -7.86 43.32
C LYS A 410 21.14 -9.36 43.09
N PHE A 411 20.10 -10.18 43.03
CA PHE A 411 20.20 -11.64 42.85
C PHE A 411 20.09 -12.10 41.42
N LEU A 412 19.78 -11.21 40.47
CA LEU A 412 19.70 -11.48 39.03
C LEU A 412 20.88 -10.87 38.23
N GLU A 413 21.95 -10.45 38.93
CA GLU A 413 23.09 -9.79 38.31
C GLU A 413 23.89 -10.71 37.38
N ARG A 414 23.50 -10.71 36.12
CA ARG A 414 24.37 -10.85 34.94
C ARG A 414 23.92 -9.86 33.88
N GLY A 415 24.31 -8.57 34.03
CA GLY A 415 23.99 -7.54 33.01
C GLY A 415 23.37 -6.28 33.59
N SER A 416 23.26 -5.23 32.82
CA SER A 416 22.65 -3.92 33.08
C SER A 416 21.31 -4.02 33.80
N GLY A 417 21.15 -3.29 34.92
CA GLY A 417 19.98 -3.40 35.80
C GLY A 417 18.64 -3.31 35.06
N HIS A 418 17.74 -4.21 35.43
CA HIS A 418 16.38 -4.30 34.90
C HIS A 418 15.61 -2.99 35.13
N LYS A 419 14.99 -2.48 34.04
CA LYS A 419 14.15 -1.28 34.09
C LYS A 419 12.69 -1.66 33.99
N VAL A 420 11.84 -1.06 34.80
CA VAL A 420 10.39 -1.17 34.68
C VAL A 420 9.87 0.19 34.25
N ARG A 421 9.22 0.25 33.09
CA ARG A 421 8.53 1.43 32.63
C ARG A 421 7.06 1.35 33.02
N VAL A 422 6.60 2.40 33.69
CA VAL A 422 5.17 2.56 34.04
C VAL A 422 4.70 3.88 33.48
N GLY A 423 3.55 3.88 32.82
CA GLY A 423 3.00 5.08 32.23
C GLY A 423 1.57 4.93 31.72
N LEU A 424 1.14 5.99 31.09
CA LEU A 424 -0.18 6.13 30.44
C LEU A 424 0.05 6.54 28.99
N PHE A 425 -0.85 6.14 28.12
CA PHE A 425 -0.95 6.69 26.78
C PHE A 425 -2.38 7.10 26.45
N SER A 426 -2.52 8.08 25.60
CA SER A 426 -3.79 8.48 25.01
C SER A 426 -3.61 8.73 23.53
N ILE A 427 -4.44 8.11 22.71
CA ILE A 427 -4.57 8.38 21.28
C ILE A 427 -5.78 9.27 21.10
N ASN A 428 -5.66 10.32 20.31
CA ASN A 428 -6.70 11.34 20.12
C ASN A 428 -7.13 11.94 21.49
N LEU A 429 -6.17 12.44 22.26
CA LEU A 429 -6.35 13.00 23.61
C LEU A 429 -7.45 14.09 23.66
N THR A 430 -7.61 14.87 22.60
CA THR A 430 -8.63 15.92 22.47
C THR A 430 -10.02 15.38 22.17
N ASN A 431 -10.12 14.08 21.89
CA ASN A 431 -11.36 13.42 21.43
C ASN A 431 -11.99 14.11 20.21
N HIS A 432 -11.16 14.59 19.28
CA HIS A 432 -11.63 15.19 18.02
C HIS A 432 -12.36 14.15 17.18
N GLY A 433 -13.48 14.53 16.54
CA GLY A 433 -14.29 13.64 15.70
C GLY A 433 -13.65 13.42 14.33
N ASN A 434 -12.72 12.45 14.22
CA ASN A 434 -12.11 12.04 12.96
C ASN A 434 -13.01 11.01 12.28
N PHE A 435 -13.80 11.46 11.31
CA PHE A 435 -14.73 10.60 10.57
C PHE A 435 -13.95 9.71 9.58
N HIS A 436 -14.42 8.47 9.45
CA HIS A 436 -13.84 7.49 8.52
C HIS A 436 -14.87 6.83 7.61
N ASP A 437 -16.16 7.23 7.73
CA ASP A 437 -17.23 6.74 6.89
C ASP A 437 -18.21 7.88 6.54
N VAL A 438 -18.95 7.71 5.44
CA VAL A 438 -19.89 8.71 4.92
C VAL A 438 -21.00 8.00 4.14
N TYR A 439 -22.23 8.47 4.26
CA TYR A 439 -23.31 8.04 3.38
C TYR A 439 -23.13 8.65 2.00
N ASN A 440 -22.36 7.96 1.15
CA ASN A 440 -21.93 8.44 -0.17
C ASN A 440 -22.89 8.01 -1.31
N ASN A 441 -23.96 7.28 -1.01
CA ASN A 441 -24.96 6.90 -2.00
C ASN A 441 -25.97 8.05 -2.20
N VAL A 442 -26.04 8.58 -3.42
CA VAL A 442 -26.90 9.74 -3.75
C VAL A 442 -28.39 9.47 -3.60
N THR A 443 -28.82 8.20 -3.47
CA THR A 443 -30.23 7.82 -3.25
C THR A 443 -30.58 7.70 -1.78
N SER A 444 -29.60 7.79 -0.87
CA SER A 444 -29.85 7.78 0.56
C SER A 444 -30.42 9.12 1.05
N PRO A 445 -31.42 9.14 1.94
CA PRO A 445 -31.86 10.36 2.61
C PRO A 445 -30.78 10.97 3.53
N LEU A 446 -29.77 10.19 3.92
CA LEU A 446 -28.63 10.61 4.74
C LEU A 446 -27.43 11.03 3.89
N PHE A 447 -27.59 11.15 2.55
CA PHE A 447 -26.50 11.47 1.64
C PHE A 447 -25.68 12.66 2.10
N GLY A 448 -24.34 12.47 2.18
CA GLY A 448 -23.38 13.47 2.60
C GLY A 448 -23.16 13.57 4.12
N GLU A 449 -23.90 12.84 4.95
CA GLU A 449 -23.65 12.79 6.38
C GLU A 449 -22.45 11.90 6.70
N PHE A 450 -21.55 12.42 7.55
CA PHE A 450 -20.37 11.67 8.02
C PHE A 450 -20.72 10.84 9.25
N THR A 451 -20.19 9.63 9.29
CA THR A 451 -20.38 8.67 10.38
C THR A 451 -19.09 7.93 10.71
N GLY A 452 -19.11 7.07 11.73
CA GLY A 452 -17.94 6.30 12.11
C GLY A 452 -16.78 7.21 12.48
N PHE A 453 -16.65 7.66 13.71
CA PHE A 453 -15.52 8.50 14.11
C PHE A 453 -14.61 7.82 15.12
N GLN A 454 -13.31 8.07 14.98
CA GLN A 454 -12.31 7.61 15.93
C GLN A 454 -12.47 8.33 17.26
N ARG A 455 -12.74 7.58 18.30
CA ARG A 455 -12.80 8.07 19.67
C ARG A 455 -11.42 8.08 20.31
N ARG A 456 -11.28 8.82 21.41
CA ARG A 456 -10.10 8.74 22.28
C ARG A 456 -9.92 7.32 22.80
N VAL A 457 -8.68 6.84 22.78
CA VAL A 457 -8.28 5.56 23.34
C VAL A 457 -7.23 5.82 24.39
N ASP A 458 -7.49 5.45 25.63
CA ASP A 458 -6.56 5.56 26.76
C ASP A 458 -6.08 4.18 27.20
N GLY A 459 -4.85 4.08 27.68
CA GLY A 459 -4.30 2.84 28.19
C GLY A 459 -3.09 3.01 29.08
N PHE A 460 -2.65 1.89 29.65
CA PHE A 460 -1.49 1.83 30.53
C PHE A 460 -0.28 1.25 29.80
N ILE A 461 0.89 1.74 30.18
CA ILE A 461 2.17 1.21 29.73
C ILE A 461 2.81 0.49 30.94
N LEU A 462 3.05 -0.80 30.77
CA LEU A 462 3.89 -1.59 31.67
C LEU A 462 4.84 -2.41 30.80
N SER A 463 6.12 -2.09 30.85
CA SER A 463 7.13 -2.86 30.11
C SER A 463 8.38 -3.09 30.97
N PHE A 464 8.99 -4.23 30.75
CA PHE A 464 10.24 -4.63 31.36
C PHE A 464 11.31 -4.60 30.28
N ALA A 465 12.43 -3.92 30.56
CA ALA A 465 13.59 -3.88 29.68
C ALA A 465 14.84 -4.25 30.46
N ASP A 466 15.71 -5.02 29.87
CA ASP A 466 17.01 -5.40 30.41
C ASP A 466 18.04 -4.31 30.11
#